data_46d87f1830e854beab21d5ade058caab
#
_entry.id   46d87f1830e854beab21d5ade058caab
#
_cell.length_a   1.000
_cell.length_b   1.000
_cell.length_c   1.000
_cell.angle_alpha   90.00
_cell.angle_beta   90.00
_cell.angle_gamma   90.00
#
_symmetry.space_group_name_H-M   'P 1'
#
loop_
_entity.id
_entity.type
_entity.pdbx_description
1 polymer ?
#
loop_
_entity_poly.entity_id
_entity_poly.type
_entity_poly.pdbx_seq_one_letter_code
_entity_poly.pdbx_strand_id
1 'polypeptide(L)'
;MLPLRPGDVLRNARWGAGIQANAVMIFHLNPAGVRLARLAVIVVLLAGISSLAFAADPPQDARAFVRAVVANEVAADANDHSRWMYRDEDGVPGKGTVKLVIQTAQGDLSKIIERDGQPLPPQEQKEDERRMDAFVQDADLRQKQKHNHEQDAEKASALTKMLPDAFLWSVAEQNGATTTLKFKPDPSFDPPTRESRVFAAMAGTMVVNTRQKRIQQLRGMLTRDVTFGYGLLGKLQKGGTFEIARQEIAPGVWAITATHVHIHGHALIFKSIDEEQDEVSSHYHPTPSSLSLADAAKMLKDGTAARTLQ
;
A
#
# COMPACT_ATOMS: atom_id res chain seq x y z
N MET A 1 22.34 -0.46 43.71
CA MET A 1 22.62 0.16 42.40
C MET A 1 23.54 -0.79 41.63
N LEU A 2 22.97 -1.70 40.85
CA LEU A 2 23.73 -2.67 40.01
C LEU A 2 23.63 -2.21 38.55
N PRO A 3 24.72 -2.21 37.77
CA PRO A 3 24.69 -1.75 36.38
C PRO A 3 24.03 -2.78 35.46
N LEU A 4 23.14 -2.28 34.58
CA LEU A 4 22.50 -3.04 33.51
C LEU A 4 23.56 -3.55 32.51
N ARG A 5 23.49 -4.83 32.17
CA ARG A 5 24.36 -5.48 31.17
C ARG A 5 23.99 -5.09 29.75
N PRO A 6 24.94 -4.93 28.81
CA PRO A 6 24.71 -4.46 27.43
C PRO A 6 23.98 -5.46 26.52
N GLY A 7 23.38 -6.51 27.03
CA GLY A 7 22.77 -7.58 26.24
C GLY A 7 21.24 -7.49 26.06
N ASP A 8 20.55 -6.64 26.82
CA ASP A 8 19.08 -6.65 26.85
C ASP A 8 18.41 -5.71 25.84
N VAL A 9 19.16 -4.83 25.18
CA VAL A 9 18.62 -3.87 24.20
C VAL A 9 18.41 -4.51 22.83
N LEU A 10 19.05 -5.63 22.53
CA LEU A 10 18.97 -6.29 21.21
C LEU A 10 17.89 -7.39 21.12
N ARG A 11 17.19 -7.69 22.20
CA ARG A 11 16.15 -8.75 22.21
C ARG A 11 14.78 -8.29 21.74
N ASN A 12 14.46 -7.01 21.81
CA ASN A 12 13.15 -6.46 21.43
C ASN A 12 13.05 -6.01 19.97
N ALA A 13 14.18 -5.91 19.25
CA ALA A 13 14.19 -5.42 17.86
C ALA A 13 14.04 -6.53 16.79
N ARG A 14 14.02 -7.81 17.20
CA ARG A 14 14.10 -8.93 16.22
C ARG A 14 12.79 -9.64 15.89
N TRP A 15 11.68 -9.35 16.57
CA TRP A 15 10.42 -10.07 16.40
C TRP A 15 9.25 -9.22 15.85
N GLY A 16 9.42 -7.90 15.79
CA GLY A 16 8.41 -6.98 15.23
C GLY A 16 8.40 -6.95 13.70
N ALA A 17 9.58 -7.06 13.07
CA ALA A 17 9.71 -6.86 11.63
C ALA A 17 9.17 -8.00 10.75
N GLY A 18 9.03 -9.21 11.28
CA GLY A 18 8.58 -10.36 10.49
C GLY A 18 7.05 -10.54 10.40
N ILE A 19 6.30 -9.95 11.32
CA ILE A 19 4.82 -10.07 11.36
C ILE A 19 4.18 -8.78 10.82
N GLN A 20 4.79 -7.63 11.03
CA GLN A 20 4.36 -6.37 10.40
C GLN A 20 4.41 -6.43 8.87
N ALA A 21 5.42 -7.09 8.29
CA ALA A 21 5.49 -7.29 6.85
C ALA A 21 4.31 -8.09 6.28
N ASN A 22 3.69 -8.97 7.06
CA ASN A 22 2.63 -9.85 6.53
C ASN A 22 1.22 -9.25 6.49
N ALA A 23 0.93 -8.22 7.27
CA ALA A 23 -0.38 -7.53 7.21
C ALA A 23 -0.36 -6.37 6.20
N VAL A 24 0.78 -5.66 6.08
CA VAL A 24 1.05 -4.60 5.08
C VAL A 24 1.14 -5.17 3.66
N MET A 25 1.44 -6.47 3.55
CA MET A 25 1.68 -7.17 2.28
C MET A 25 0.50 -7.22 1.32
N ILE A 26 -0.69 -6.82 1.71
CA ILE A 26 -1.85 -7.02 0.83
C ILE A 26 -1.86 -6.00 -0.32
N PHE A 27 -1.14 -4.84 -0.24
CA PHE A 27 -1.38 -3.77 -1.19
C PHE A 27 -0.23 -2.79 -1.51
N HIS A 28 1.02 -3.11 -1.22
CA HIS A 28 2.13 -2.30 -1.72
C HIS A 28 2.45 -2.65 -3.18
N LEU A 29 1.82 -1.92 -4.09
CA LEU A 29 2.12 -1.95 -5.51
C LEU A 29 3.04 -0.77 -5.82
N ASN A 30 4.31 -1.03 -6.01
CA ASN A 30 5.28 -0.04 -6.49
C ASN A 30 5.86 -0.49 -7.83
N PRO A 31 5.80 0.36 -8.87
CA PRO A 31 6.18 -0.01 -10.21
C PRO A 31 7.64 0.32 -10.52
N ALA A 32 8.30 -0.54 -11.25
CA ALA A 32 9.56 -0.23 -11.90
C ALA A 32 9.70 -0.89 -13.28
N GLY A 33 9.83 -0.08 -14.25
CA GLY A 33 10.73 -0.19 -15.41
C GLY A 33 10.20 -0.65 -16.77
N VAL A 34 10.32 0.19 -17.74
CA VAL A 34 10.90 0.10 -19.09
C VAL A 34 10.09 0.71 -20.26
N ARG A 35 10.81 1.33 -21.08
CA ARG A 35 10.74 2.40 -22.07
C ARG A 35 10.04 2.12 -23.41
N LEU A 36 9.61 3.27 -24.05
CA LEU A 36 9.67 3.70 -25.49
C LEU A 36 8.57 3.19 -26.45
N ALA A 37 7.91 4.00 -27.21
CA ALA A 37 8.35 4.92 -28.25
C ALA A 37 7.19 5.75 -28.85
N ARG A 38 7.58 6.85 -29.46
CA ARG A 38 6.84 7.95 -30.11
C ARG A 38 5.99 7.53 -31.32
N LEU A 39 4.91 8.26 -31.62
CA LEU A 39 4.79 9.10 -32.83
C LEU A 39 3.46 9.87 -32.88
N ALA A 40 3.57 11.11 -33.26
CA ALA A 40 2.52 12.10 -33.42
C ALA A 40 1.76 11.95 -34.77
N VAL A 41 0.49 12.37 -34.82
CA VAL A 41 -0.07 13.13 -35.94
C VAL A 41 -1.30 13.92 -35.45
N ILE A 42 -1.30 15.20 -35.80
CA ILE A 42 -2.33 16.22 -35.57
C ILE A 42 -3.37 16.11 -36.68
N VAL A 43 -4.67 16.16 -36.34
CA VAL A 43 -5.69 16.79 -37.17
C VAL A 43 -6.74 17.47 -36.28
N VAL A 44 -6.82 18.78 -36.43
CA VAL A 44 -7.87 19.63 -35.86
C VAL A 44 -9.11 19.51 -36.73
N LEU A 45 -10.25 19.21 -36.16
CA LEU A 45 -11.56 19.51 -36.71
C LEU A 45 -12.51 19.91 -35.58
N LEU A 46 -12.79 21.21 -35.51
CA LEU A 46 -13.85 21.80 -34.73
C LEU A 46 -15.21 21.33 -35.28
N ALA A 47 -15.92 20.52 -34.54
CA ALA A 47 -17.35 20.37 -34.63
C ALA A 47 -17.90 20.27 -33.22
N GLY A 48 -18.75 21.23 -32.86
CA GLY A 48 -19.44 21.28 -31.57
C GLY A 48 -20.23 19.99 -31.34
N ILE A 49 -19.79 19.20 -30.40
CA ILE A 49 -20.49 18.04 -29.89
C ILE A 49 -20.91 18.39 -28.47
N SER A 50 -22.20 18.68 -28.30
CA SER A 50 -22.87 18.65 -26.99
C SER A 50 -22.46 17.32 -26.31
N SER A 51 -21.70 17.39 -25.26
CA SER A 51 -21.36 16.23 -24.46
C SER A 51 -22.61 15.71 -23.77
N LEU A 52 -23.33 14.83 -24.46
CA LEU A 52 -24.26 13.94 -23.80
C LEU A 52 -23.37 13.10 -22.86
N ALA A 53 -23.46 13.39 -21.57
CA ALA A 53 -22.92 12.51 -20.55
C ALA A 53 -23.71 11.20 -20.65
N PHE A 54 -23.15 10.23 -21.39
CA PHE A 54 -23.63 8.86 -21.32
C PHE A 54 -23.39 8.39 -19.89
N ALA A 55 -24.48 8.31 -19.12
CA ALA A 55 -24.47 7.50 -17.91
C ALA A 55 -24.15 6.08 -18.36
N ALA A 56 -23.01 5.54 -17.94
CA ALA A 56 -22.65 4.17 -18.24
C ALA A 56 -23.75 3.26 -17.63
N ASP A 57 -24.29 2.36 -18.44
CA ASP A 57 -25.25 1.37 -17.95
C ASP A 57 -24.64 0.57 -16.79
N PRO A 58 -25.41 0.25 -15.74
CA PRO A 58 -24.94 -0.56 -14.64
C PRO A 58 -24.40 -1.89 -15.16
N PRO A 59 -23.24 -2.37 -14.66
CA PRO A 59 -22.69 -3.63 -15.12
C PRO A 59 -23.69 -4.76 -14.85
N GLN A 60 -24.16 -5.42 -15.90
CA GLN A 60 -25.11 -6.53 -15.82
C GLN A 60 -24.51 -7.74 -15.08
N ASP A 61 -23.18 -7.89 -15.12
CA ASP A 61 -22.43 -8.91 -14.40
C ASP A 61 -21.35 -8.24 -13.52
N ALA A 62 -21.61 -8.14 -12.23
CA ALA A 62 -20.69 -7.54 -11.26
C ALA A 62 -19.34 -8.27 -11.22
N ARG A 63 -19.30 -9.60 -11.37
CA ARG A 63 -18.04 -10.37 -11.40
C ARG A 63 -17.22 -10.06 -12.66
N ALA A 64 -17.87 -9.98 -13.83
CA ALA A 64 -17.19 -9.59 -15.06
C ALA A 64 -16.64 -8.16 -15.00
N PHE A 65 -17.40 -7.24 -14.39
CA PHE A 65 -16.90 -5.88 -14.13
C PHE A 65 -15.66 -5.89 -13.22
N VAL A 66 -15.68 -6.63 -12.12
CA VAL A 66 -14.52 -6.76 -11.22
C VAL A 66 -13.32 -7.37 -11.94
N ARG A 67 -13.51 -8.38 -12.81
CA ARG A 67 -12.43 -8.92 -13.64
C ARG A 67 -11.80 -7.86 -14.53
N ALA A 68 -12.60 -7.01 -15.15
CA ALA A 68 -12.10 -5.92 -15.98
C ALA A 68 -11.35 -4.87 -15.16
N VAL A 69 -11.84 -4.54 -13.96
CA VAL A 69 -11.14 -3.65 -13.02
C VAL A 69 -9.80 -4.24 -12.61
N VAL A 70 -9.76 -5.50 -12.18
CA VAL A 70 -8.52 -6.18 -11.76
C VAL A 70 -7.51 -6.27 -12.89
N ALA A 71 -7.96 -6.63 -14.11
CA ALA A 71 -7.07 -6.66 -15.27
C ALA A 71 -6.45 -5.29 -15.55
N ASN A 72 -7.24 -4.21 -15.42
CA ASN A 72 -6.78 -2.84 -15.60
C ASN A 72 -5.81 -2.41 -14.49
N GLU A 73 -6.08 -2.76 -13.22
CA GLU A 73 -5.14 -2.49 -12.12
C GLU A 73 -3.80 -3.16 -12.36
N VAL A 74 -3.80 -4.46 -12.66
CA VAL A 74 -2.56 -5.21 -12.93
C VAL A 74 -1.78 -4.63 -14.10
N ALA A 75 -2.47 -4.24 -15.18
CA ALA A 75 -1.84 -3.62 -16.34
C ALA A 75 -1.29 -2.21 -16.03
N ALA A 76 -2.02 -1.41 -15.27
CA ALA A 76 -1.59 -0.08 -14.88
C ALA A 76 -0.35 -0.14 -13.97
N ASP A 77 -0.35 -1.04 -12.98
CA ASP A 77 0.79 -1.22 -12.08
C ASP A 77 2.04 -1.72 -12.83
N ALA A 78 1.88 -2.62 -13.79
CA ALA A 78 2.99 -3.09 -14.62
C ALA A 78 3.59 -2.00 -15.52
N ASN A 79 2.81 -0.98 -15.86
CA ASN A 79 3.24 0.12 -16.75
C ASN A 79 3.63 1.40 -16.00
N ASP A 80 3.35 1.50 -14.70
CA ASP A 80 3.73 2.66 -13.92
C ASP A 80 5.18 2.54 -13.45
N HIS A 81 6.01 3.47 -13.88
CA HIS A 81 7.43 3.57 -13.55
C HIS A 81 7.75 4.92 -12.91
N SER A 82 6.72 5.64 -12.53
CA SER A 82 6.86 6.92 -11.87
C SER A 82 7.51 6.75 -10.48
N ARG A 83 8.16 7.78 -10.03
CA ARG A 83 8.76 7.84 -8.69
C ARG A 83 8.35 9.13 -8.03
N TRP A 84 8.13 9.03 -6.73
CA TRP A 84 7.50 10.09 -5.99
C TRP A 84 8.30 10.44 -4.74
N MET A 85 8.20 11.67 -4.35
CA MET A 85 8.51 12.13 -3.01
C MET A 85 7.18 12.42 -2.33
N TYR A 86 7.03 12.00 -1.08
CA TYR A 86 5.79 12.17 -0.33
C TYR A 86 6.00 12.18 1.18
N ARG A 87 5.00 12.65 1.89
CA ARG A 87 4.90 12.56 3.35
C ARG A 87 4.13 11.30 3.70
N ASP A 88 4.67 10.55 4.64
CA ASP A 88 4.12 9.29 5.13
C ASP A 88 3.95 9.37 6.64
N GLU A 89 2.74 9.12 7.10
CA GLU A 89 2.34 9.11 8.51
C GLU A 89 1.92 7.69 8.88
N ASP A 90 2.64 7.08 9.83
CA ASP A 90 2.44 5.72 10.31
C ASP A 90 2.08 5.77 11.80
N GLY A 91 0.88 5.28 12.15
CA GLY A 91 0.28 5.33 13.48
C GLY A 91 -0.92 6.26 13.56
N VAL A 92 -1.62 6.18 14.71
CA VAL A 92 -2.77 7.05 14.98
C VAL A 92 -2.35 8.50 15.19
N PRO A 93 -3.21 9.50 14.89
CA PRO A 93 -2.88 10.90 15.06
C PRO A 93 -2.32 11.22 16.45
N GLY A 94 -1.14 11.82 16.50
CA GLY A 94 -0.45 12.17 17.74
C GLY A 94 0.31 11.03 18.43
N LYS A 95 0.27 9.81 17.85
CA LYS A 95 1.04 8.66 18.33
C LYS A 95 1.49 7.82 17.15
N GLY A 96 2.68 8.07 16.66
CA GLY A 96 3.21 7.41 15.50
C GLY A 96 4.42 8.12 14.93
N THR A 97 4.74 7.83 13.69
CA THR A 97 5.95 8.36 13.03
C THR A 97 5.55 9.08 11.75
N VAL A 98 6.11 10.26 11.53
CA VAL A 98 6.00 10.99 10.28
C VAL A 98 7.34 10.95 9.57
N LYS A 99 7.31 10.53 8.31
CA LYS A 99 8.49 10.40 7.44
C LYS A 99 8.32 11.22 6.17
N LEU A 100 9.42 11.72 5.64
CA LEU A 100 9.51 12.12 4.25
C LEU A 100 10.16 10.99 3.47
N VAL A 101 9.55 10.56 2.40
CA VAL A 101 10.03 9.46 1.55
C VAL A 101 10.43 10.00 0.19
N ILE A 102 11.55 9.57 -0.35
CA ILE A 102 11.98 9.84 -1.72
C ILE A 102 12.29 8.52 -2.42
N GLN A 103 11.56 8.24 -3.47
CA GLN A 103 11.79 7.08 -4.33
C GLN A 103 12.82 7.37 -5.39
N THR A 104 13.78 6.47 -5.58
CA THR A 104 14.82 6.54 -6.62
C THR A 104 14.91 5.23 -7.40
N ALA A 105 15.68 5.24 -8.49
CA ALA A 105 15.94 4.01 -9.24
C ALA A 105 16.76 2.97 -8.45
N GLN A 106 17.44 3.39 -7.40
CA GLN A 106 18.35 2.56 -6.60
C GLN A 106 17.77 2.12 -5.26
N GLY A 107 16.57 2.57 -4.94
CA GLY A 107 15.84 2.28 -3.69
C GLY A 107 15.17 3.52 -3.11
N ASP A 108 14.38 3.29 -2.09
CA ASP A 108 13.61 4.32 -1.41
C ASP A 108 14.31 4.75 -0.13
N LEU A 109 14.50 6.06 0.02
CA LEU A 109 15.03 6.67 1.22
C LEU A 109 13.91 7.35 1.99
N SER A 110 13.98 7.25 3.32
CA SER A 110 13.08 7.99 4.20
C SER A 110 13.85 8.68 5.31
N LYS A 111 13.35 9.84 5.75
CA LYS A 111 13.79 10.56 6.94
C LYS A 111 12.62 10.71 7.90
N ILE A 112 12.80 10.30 9.13
CA ILE A 112 11.80 10.55 10.18
C ILE A 112 11.91 12.01 10.60
N ILE A 113 10.78 12.74 10.58
CA ILE A 113 10.72 14.14 10.96
C ILE A 113 9.99 14.37 12.29
N GLU A 114 9.02 13.49 12.61
CA GLU A 114 8.25 13.56 13.86
C GLU A 114 8.03 12.16 14.41
N ARG A 115 7.94 12.05 15.73
CA ARG A 115 7.49 10.88 16.46
C ARG A 115 6.54 11.32 17.57
N ASP A 116 5.38 10.68 17.67
CA ASP A 116 4.33 10.98 18.66
C ASP A 116 3.96 12.46 18.69
N GLY A 117 3.85 13.09 17.51
CA GLY A 117 3.50 14.49 17.34
C GLY A 117 4.59 15.50 17.73
N GLN A 118 5.83 15.02 17.97
CA GLN A 118 6.96 15.86 18.33
C GLN A 118 8.11 15.69 17.34
N PRO A 119 8.86 16.75 17.01
CA PRO A 119 10.09 16.63 16.24
C PRO A 119 11.08 15.67 16.90
N LEU A 120 11.83 14.89 16.10
CA LEU A 120 12.82 13.98 16.63
C LEU A 120 13.87 14.72 17.48
N PRO A 121 14.24 14.17 18.65
CA PRO A 121 15.38 14.65 19.43
C PRO A 121 16.69 14.63 18.60
N PRO A 122 17.63 15.53 18.84
CA PRO A 122 18.88 15.64 18.06
C PRO A 122 19.70 14.34 17.98
N GLN A 123 19.64 13.51 19.02
CA GLN A 123 20.31 12.20 19.03
C GLN A 123 19.67 11.24 18.04
N GLU A 124 18.33 11.17 18.03
CA GLU A 124 17.58 10.29 17.10
C GLU A 124 17.70 10.79 15.67
N GLN A 125 17.74 12.11 15.44
CA GLN A 125 18.01 12.67 14.10
C GLN A 125 19.35 12.19 13.55
N LYS A 126 20.42 12.21 14.37
CA LYS A 126 21.73 11.70 13.97
C LYS A 126 21.75 10.19 13.71
N GLU A 127 20.94 9.43 14.43
CA GLU A 127 20.80 7.98 14.21
C GLU A 127 20.08 7.70 12.91
N ASP A 128 19.01 8.44 12.61
CA ASP A 128 18.28 8.34 11.35
C ASP A 128 19.15 8.75 10.16
N GLU A 129 19.95 9.81 10.28
CA GLU A 129 20.91 10.22 9.26
C GLU A 129 21.98 9.14 9.00
N ARG A 130 22.51 8.51 10.06
CA ARG A 130 23.45 7.38 9.91
C ARG A 130 22.79 6.18 9.21
N ARG A 131 21.52 5.90 9.50
CA ARG A 131 20.75 4.85 8.81
C ARG A 131 20.63 5.14 7.32
N MET A 132 20.34 6.39 6.94
CA MET A 132 20.30 6.81 5.55
C MET A 132 21.66 6.69 4.87
N ASP A 133 22.76 7.12 5.54
CA ASP A 133 24.12 7.01 5.01
C ASP A 133 24.54 5.56 4.80
N ALA A 134 24.22 4.69 5.75
CA ALA A 134 24.47 3.27 5.61
C ALA A 134 23.72 2.69 4.39
N PHE A 135 22.45 3.06 4.19
CA PHE A 135 21.68 2.61 3.03
C PHE A 135 22.27 3.09 1.70
N VAL A 136 22.75 4.34 1.64
CA VAL A 136 23.41 4.90 0.44
C VAL A 136 24.70 4.15 0.11
N GLN A 137 25.46 3.73 1.13
CA GLN A 137 26.77 3.09 0.95
C GLN A 137 26.68 1.57 0.76
N ASP A 138 25.71 0.91 1.36
CA ASP A 138 25.59 -0.54 1.41
C ASP A 138 24.67 -1.08 0.31
N ALA A 139 25.28 -1.77 -0.67
CA ALA A 139 24.57 -2.40 -1.77
C ALA A 139 23.67 -3.56 -1.32
N ASP A 140 24.05 -4.29 -0.28
CA ASP A 140 23.28 -5.43 0.22
C ASP A 140 21.99 -4.97 0.90
N LEU A 141 22.01 -3.84 1.62
CA LEU A 141 20.81 -3.22 2.17
C LEU A 141 19.83 -2.83 1.06
N ARG A 142 20.32 -2.23 -0.02
CA ARG A 142 19.50 -1.86 -1.17
C ARG A 142 18.92 -3.07 -1.89
N GLN A 143 19.74 -4.11 -2.08
CA GLN A 143 19.27 -5.35 -2.70
C GLN A 143 18.22 -6.05 -1.84
N LYS A 144 18.40 -6.06 -0.53
CA LYS A 144 17.41 -6.60 0.42
C LYS A 144 16.09 -5.81 0.36
N GLN A 145 16.14 -4.48 0.35
CA GLN A 145 14.93 -3.66 0.20
C GLN A 145 14.23 -3.98 -1.12
N LYS A 146 14.96 -4.01 -2.24
CA LYS A 146 14.41 -4.33 -3.55
C LYS A 146 13.75 -5.72 -3.55
N HIS A 147 14.42 -6.72 -3.02
CA HIS A 147 13.88 -8.08 -2.95
C HIS A 147 12.60 -8.16 -2.12
N ASN A 148 12.55 -7.47 -0.97
CA ASN A 148 11.35 -7.39 -0.15
C ASN A 148 10.20 -6.73 -0.92
N HIS A 149 10.44 -5.59 -1.58
CA HIS A 149 9.44 -4.90 -2.39
C HIS A 149 8.91 -5.77 -3.53
N GLU A 150 9.78 -6.51 -4.22
CA GLU A 150 9.39 -7.44 -5.29
C GLU A 150 8.49 -8.57 -4.75
N GLN A 151 8.86 -9.17 -3.63
CA GLN A 151 8.04 -10.21 -2.99
C GLN A 151 6.68 -9.68 -2.53
N ASP A 152 6.65 -8.48 -1.97
CA ASP A 152 5.41 -7.85 -1.50
C ASP A 152 4.50 -7.50 -2.68
N ALA A 153 5.06 -6.98 -3.77
CA ALA A 153 4.34 -6.71 -5.01
C ALA A 153 3.76 -7.99 -5.64
N GLU A 154 4.53 -9.09 -5.66
CA GLU A 154 4.04 -10.38 -6.16
C GLU A 154 2.85 -10.90 -5.34
N LYS A 155 2.93 -10.85 -4.01
CA LYS A 155 1.83 -11.28 -3.12
C LYS A 155 0.60 -10.41 -3.28
N ALA A 156 0.78 -9.10 -3.32
CA ALA A 156 -0.30 -8.14 -3.54
C ALA A 156 -0.99 -8.38 -4.90
N SER A 157 -0.21 -8.54 -5.96
CA SER A 157 -0.72 -8.87 -7.30
C SER A 157 -1.48 -10.20 -7.30
N ALA A 158 -0.97 -11.23 -6.62
CA ALA A 158 -1.64 -12.53 -6.52
C ALA A 158 -3.00 -12.42 -5.83
N LEU A 159 -3.09 -11.69 -4.71
CA LEU A 159 -4.35 -11.45 -4.00
C LEU A 159 -5.33 -10.61 -4.83
N THR A 160 -4.83 -9.55 -5.50
CA THR A 160 -5.66 -8.73 -6.39
C THR A 160 -6.28 -9.57 -7.52
N LYS A 161 -5.51 -10.47 -8.13
CA LYS A 161 -6.00 -11.38 -9.17
C LYS A 161 -7.06 -12.37 -8.68
N MET A 162 -7.09 -12.68 -7.39
CA MET A 162 -8.11 -13.57 -6.80
C MET A 162 -9.44 -12.85 -6.51
N LEU A 163 -9.47 -11.50 -6.46
CA LEU A 163 -10.67 -10.72 -6.14
C LEU A 163 -11.93 -11.19 -6.89
N PRO A 164 -11.93 -11.39 -8.22
CA PRO A 164 -13.13 -11.76 -8.94
C PRO A 164 -13.70 -13.12 -8.51
N ASP A 165 -12.85 -14.05 -8.12
CA ASP A 165 -13.23 -15.45 -7.87
C ASP A 165 -13.36 -15.78 -6.38
N ALA A 166 -12.68 -15.04 -5.50
CA ALA A 166 -12.75 -15.22 -4.05
C ALA A 166 -14.10 -14.77 -3.44
N PHE A 167 -14.88 -13.98 -4.18
CA PHE A 167 -16.08 -13.35 -3.65
C PHE A 167 -17.28 -13.44 -4.59
N LEU A 168 -18.46 -13.43 -3.97
CA LEU A 168 -19.73 -13.13 -4.63
C LEU A 168 -19.92 -11.62 -4.63
N TRP A 169 -20.05 -11.05 -5.82
CA TRP A 169 -20.13 -9.61 -6.06
C TRP A 169 -21.55 -9.16 -6.38
N SER A 170 -21.91 -7.97 -5.94
CA SER A 170 -23.14 -7.29 -6.33
C SER A 170 -22.92 -5.78 -6.43
N VAL A 171 -23.56 -5.13 -7.40
CA VAL A 171 -23.58 -3.66 -7.48
C VAL A 171 -24.50 -3.13 -6.39
N ALA A 172 -23.96 -2.23 -5.55
CA ALA A 172 -24.74 -1.56 -4.50
C ALA A 172 -25.24 -0.20 -4.98
N GLU A 173 -24.40 0.54 -5.71
CA GLU A 173 -24.71 1.89 -6.19
C GLU A 173 -23.86 2.20 -7.42
N GLN A 174 -24.42 3.00 -8.32
CA GLN A 174 -23.72 3.59 -9.46
C GLN A 174 -24.21 5.01 -9.68
N ASN A 175 -23.28 5.98 -9.73
CA ASN A 175 -23.60 7.40 -9.88
C ASN A 175 -22.90 8.07 -11.10
N GLY A 176 -22.50 7.30 -12.09
CA GLY A 176 -21.80 7.79 -13.29
C GLY A 176 -20.30 8.02 -13.11
N ALA A 177 -19.85 8.54 -11.98
CA ALA A 177 -18.45 8.74 -11.67
C ALA A 177 -17.83 7.50 -10.98
N THR A 178 -18.60 6.86 -10.10
CA THR A 178 -18.18 5.71 -9.31
C THR A 178 -19.19 4.58 -9.36
N THR A 179 -18.70 3.36 -9.24
CA THR A 179 -19.49 2.16 -9.00
C THR A 179 -19.08 1.58 -7.65
N THR A 180 -20.03 1.47 -6.74
CA THR A 180 -19.86 0.80 -5.45
C THR A 180 -20.36 -0.62 -5.54
N LEU A 181 -19.47 -1.57 -5.24
CA LEU A 181 -19.78 -3.00 -5.19
C LEU A 181 -19.75 -3.48 -3.75
N LYS A 182 -20.61 -4.42 -3.43
CA LYS A 182 -20.54 -5.24 -2.21
C LYS A 182 -19.95 -6.58 -2.54
N PHE A 183 -19.16 -7.12 -1.61
CA PHE A 183 -18.61 -8.47 -1.71
C PHE A 183 -18.83 -9.26 -0.44
N LYS A 184 -18.97 -10.56 -0.58
CA LYS A 184 -19.00 -11.55 0.51
C LYS A 184 -18.27 -12.81 0.06
N PRO A 185 -17.76 -13.64 1.00
CA PRO A 185 -17.07 -14.88 0.66
C PRO A 185 -17.83 -15.74 -0.36
N ASP A 186 -17.16 -16.23 -1.38
CA ASP A 186 -17.68 -17.26 -2.25
C ASP A 186 -17.39 -18.63 -1.62
N PRO A 187 -18.43 -19.42 -1.23
CA PRO A 187 -18.19 -20.73 -0.59
C PRO A 187 -17.51 -21.75 -1.49
N SER A 188 -17.49 -21.53 -2.80
CA SER A 188 -16.84 -22.40 -3.77
C SER A 188 -15.35 -22.11 -3.97
N PHE A 189 -14.87 -20.98 -3.44
CA PHE A 189 -13.47 -20.61 -3.54
C PHE A 189 -12.61 -21.37 -2.53
N ASP A 190 -11.59 -22.10 -3.06
CA ASP A 190 -10.60 -22.78 -2.24
C ASP A 190 -9.31 -21.93 -2.15
N PRO A 191 -9.03 -21.28 -1.01
CA PRO A 191 -7.90 -20.37 -0.90
C PRO A 191 -6.56 -21.13 -0.84
N PRO A 192 -5.63 -20.88 -1.80
CA PRO A 192 -4.39 -21.64 -1.92
C PRO A 192 -3.34 -21.31 -0.86
N THR A 193 -3.39 -20.14 -0.24
CA THR A 193 -2.39 -19.67 0.75
C THR A 193 -3.02 -19.28 2.08
N ARG A 194 -2.19 -19.00 3.09
CA ARG A 194 -2.68 -18.52 4.39
C ARG A 194 -3.31 -17.13 4.25
N GLU A 195 -2.69 -16.27 3.51
CA GLU A 195 -3.15 -14.90 3.23
C GLU A 195 -4.49 -14.93 2.50
N SER A 196 -4.62 -15.78 1.49
CA SER A 196 -5.88 -15.93 0.77
C SER A 196 -7.00 -16.54 1.61
N ARG A 197 -6.70 -17.31 2.68
CA ARG A 197 -7.73 -17.76 3.67
C ARG A 197 -8.29 -16.59 4.48
N VAL A 198 -7.42 -15.65 4.91
CA VAL A 198 -7.87 -14.44 5.59
C VAL A 198 -8.74 -13.63 4.65
N PHE A 199 -8.24 -13.40 3.44
CA PHE A 199 -8.93 -12.67 2.39
C PHE A 199 -10.30 -13.28 2.07
N ALA A 200 -10.40 -14.58 1.84
CA ALA A 200 -11.65 -15.29 1.56
C ALA A 200 -12.61 -15.39 2.76
N ALA A 201 -12.23 -14.87 3.92
CA ALA A 201 -13.12 -14.77 5.08
C ALA A 201 -13.72 -13.38 5.27
N MET A 202 -13.43 -12.43 4.38
CA MET A 202 -13.84 -11.03 4.47
C MET A 202 -15.13 -10.77 3.69
N ALA A 203 -15.92 -9.82 4.16
CA ALA A 203 -17.00 -9.19 3.42
C ALA A 203 -16.85 -7.67 3.51
N GLY A 204 -17.34 -6.96 2.50
CA GLY A 204 -17.19 -5.51 2.51
C GLY A 204 -17.66 -4.82 1.25
N THR A 205 -17.00 -3.71 0.92
CA THR A 205 -17.32 -2.86 -0.22
C THR A 205 -16.06 -2.48 -0.99
N MET A 206 -16.23 -2.32 -2.29
CA MET A 206 -15.23 -1.78 -3.21
C MET A 206 -15.82 -0.61 -3.97
N VAL A 207 -15.17 0.53 -3.96
CA VAL A 207 -15.52 1.70 -4.77
C VAL A 207 -14.57 1.78 -5.95
N VAL A 208 -15.10 1.88 -7.14
CA VAL A 208 -14.36 1.91 -8.41
C VAL A 208 -14.65 3.21 -9.14
N ASN A 209 -13.62 3.90 -9.63
CA ASN A 209 -13.78 4.94 -10.64
C ASN A 209 -14.30 4.28 -11.93
N THR A 210 -15.53 4.55 -12.31
CA THR A 210 -16.22 3.86 -13.41
C THR A 210 -15.54 4.09 -14.76
N ARG A 211 -15.06 5.31 -15.00
CA ARG A 211 -14.43 5.68 -16.27
C ARG A 211 -13.06 5.05 -16.44
N GLN A 212 -12.22 5.16 -15.41
CA GLN A 212 -10.84 4.68 -15.45
C GLN A 212 -10.72 3.20 -15.06
N LYS A 213 -11.77 2.60 -14.49
CA LYS A 213 -11.77 1.25 -13.92
C LYS A 213 -10.63 1.07 -12.90
N ARG A 214 -10.45 2.07 -12.02
CA ARG A 214 -9.45 2.04 -10.96
C ARG A 214 -10.14 1.93 -9.61
N ILE A 215 -9.60 1.09 -8.73
CA ILE A 215 -10.09 0.92 -7.36
C ILE A 215 -9.75 2.20 -6.58
N GLN A 216 -10.76 2.89 -6.06
CA GLN A 216 -10.61 4.05 -5.19
C GLN A 216 -10.56 3.66 -3.72
N GLN A 217 -11.34 2.64 -3.35
CA GLN A 217 -11.41 2.19 -1.96
C GLN A 217 -11.78 0.72 -1.92
N LEU A 218 -11.17 0.02 -0.99
CA LEU A 218 -11.53 -1.35 -0.64
C LEU A 218 -11.62 -1.44 0.89
N ARG A 219 -12.79 -1.78 1.40
CA ARG A 219 -13.04 -1.99 2.83
C ARG A 219 -13.57 -3.38 3.07
N GLY A 220 -13.08 -4.02 4.13
CA GLY A 220 -13.55 -5.34 4.50
C GLY A 220 -13.47 -5.60 6.00
N MET A 221 -14.24 -6.60 6.41
CA MET A 221 -14.26 -7.09 7.79
C MET A 221 -14.26 -8.62 7.78
N LEU A 222 -13.52 -9.23 8.69
CA LEU A 222 -13.56 -10.67 8.92
C LEU A 222 -14.95 -11.10 9.42
N THR A 223 -15.63 -11.91 8.62
CA THR A 223 -16.99 -12.40 8.93
C THR A 223 -16.98 -13.60 9.88
N ARG A 224 -15.84 -14.25 10.02
CA ARG A 224 -15.61 -15.42 10.88
C ARG A 224 -14.16 -15.43 11.36
N ASP A 225 -13.92 -16.23 12.38
CA ASP A 225 -12.56 -16.53 12.82
C ASP A 225 -11.78 -17.27 11.73
N VAL A 226 -10.48 -16.96 11.60
CA VAL A 226 -9.56 -17.65 10.70
C VAL A 226 -8.48 -18.32 11.51
N THR A 227 -8.42 -19.65 11.45
CA THR A 227 -7.47 -20.46 12.21
C THR A 227 -6.37 -21.02 11.32
N PHE A 228 -5.18 -21.16 11.89
CA PHE A 228 -4.00 -21.73 11.26
C PHE A 228 -3.48 -22.91 12.09
N GLY A 229 -3.11 -23.99 11.39
CA GLY A 229 -2.59 -25.19 12.06
C GLY A 229 -3.57 -25.74 13.12
N TYR A 230 -4.84 -25.93 12.73
CA TYR A 230 -5.91 -26.37 13.64
C TYR A 230 -6.08 -25.47 14.88
N GLY A 231 -5.73 -24.18 14.76
CA GLY A 231 -5.78 -23.23 15.89
C GLY A 231 -4.54 -23.21 16.78
N LEU A 232 -3.61 -24.15 16.61
CA LEU A 232 -2.37 -24.22 17.39
C LEU A 232 -1.34 -23.18 16.95
N LEU A 233 -1.27 -22.87 15.63
CA LEU A 233 -0.32 -21.91 15.09
C LEU A 233 -0.82 -20.47 15.16
N GLY A 234 -2.14 -20.28 15.21
CA GLY A 234 -2.74 -18.95 15.34
C GLY A 234 -4.22 -18.92 14.99
N LYS A 235 -4.84 -17.84 15.41
CA LYS A 235 -6.24 -17.54 15.15
C LYS A 235 -6.41 -16.03 15.02
N LEU A 236 -7.04 -15.58 13.94
CA LEU A 236 -7.53 -14.21 13.80
C LEU A 236 -9.02 -14.19 14.15
N GLN A 237 -9.44 -13.19 14.90
CA GLN A 237 -10.81 -13.10 15.41
C GLN A 237 -11.72 -12.44 14.37
N LYS A 238 -12.97 -12.88 14.32
CA LYS A 238 -14.05 -12.19 13.63
C LYS A 238 -14.11 -10.73 14.04
N GLY A 239 -14.46 -9.84 13.11
CA GLY A 239 -14.61 -8.41 13.34
C GLY A 239 -13.36 -7.59 13.04
N GLY A 240 -12.20 -8.23 12.80
CA GLY A 240 -11.04 -7.50 12.31
C GLY A 240 -11.33 -6.81 10.98
N THR A 241 -10.88 -5.57 10.80
CA THR A 241 -11.18 -4.71 9.66
C THR A 241 -9.93 -4.34 8.88
N PHE A 242 -10.11 -4.07 7.60
CA PHE A 242 -9.13 -3.37 6.79
C PHE A 242 -9.81 -2.33 5.89
N GLU A 243 -9.07 -1.29 5.60
CA GLU A 243 -9.43 -0.28 4.60
C GLU A 243 -8.20 0.15 3.84
N ILE A 244 -8.35 0.28 2.52
CA ILE A 244 -7.36 0.87 1.64
C ILE A 244 -8.05 1.92 0.81
N ALA A 245 -7.51 3.14 0.82
CA ALA A 245 -7.93 4.23 -0.03
C ALA A 245 -6.82 4.55 -1.04
N ARG A 246 -7.23 4.84 -2.28
CA ARG A 246 -6.33 5.23 -3.37
C ARG A 246 -6.84 6.50 -4.02
N GLN A 247 -5.92 7.34 -4.46
CA GLN A 247 -6.21 8.57 -5.18
C GLN A 247 -5.36 8.68 -6.45
N GLU A 248 -5.89 9.36 -7.44
CA GLU A 248 -5.13 9.78 -8.60
C GLU A 248 -4.23 10.95 -8.21
N ILE A 249 -2.93 10.71 -8.12
CA ILE A 249 -1.93 11.71 -7.70
C ILE A 249 -1.32 12.46 -8.90
N ALA A 250 -1.46 11.90 -10.09
CA ALA A 250 -1.17 12.52 -11.37
C ALA A 250 -2.02 11.84 -12.45
N PRO A 251 -2.20 12.43 -13.65
CA PRO A 251 -3.03 11.85 -14.69
C PRO A 251 -2.71 10.39 -14.98
N GLY A 252 -3.64 9.48 -14.66
CA GLY A 252 -3.52 8.04 -14.81
C GLY A 252 -2.70 7.31 -13.74
N VAL A 253 -2.03 8.03 -12.84
CA VAL A 253 -1.21 7.45 -11.77
C VAL A 253 -1.98 7.43 -10.44
N TRP A 254 -2.15 6.25 -9.89
CA TRP A 254 -2.92 6.03 -8.66
C TRP A 254 -2.02 5.50 -7.55
N ALA A 255 -2.01 6.19 -6.42
CA ALA A 255 -1.28 5.76 -5.22
C ALA A 255 -2.23 5.32 -4.11
N ILE A 256 -1.76 4.45 -3.24
CA ILE A 256 -2.39 4.21 -1.94
C ILE A 256 -2.12 5.45 -1.09
N THR A 257 -3.20 6.06 -0.61
CA THR A 257 -3.13 7.28 0.22
C THR A 257 -3.53 7.02 1.66
N ALA A 258 -4.19 5.91 1.93
CA ALA A 258 -4.44 5.47 3.31
C ALA A 258 -4.58 3.95 3.37
N THR A 259 -4.04 3.39 4.45
CA THR A 259 -4.20 1.99 4.84
C THR A 259 -4.55 1.94 6.31
N HIS A 260 -5.68 1.30 6.65
CA HIS A 260 -6.09 1.07 8.03
C HIS A 260 -6.34 -0.42 8.22
N VAL A 261 -5.65 -1.03 9.17
CA VAL A 261 -5.81 -2.46 9.49
C VAL A 261 -5.94 -2.59 11.00
N HIS A 262 -7.05 -3.19 11.44
CA HIS A 262 -7.31 -3.49 12.84
C HIS A 262 -7.68 -4.97 12.95
N ILE A 263 -6.72 -5.80 13.29
CA ILE A 263 -6.91 -7.25 13.37
C ILE A 263 -6.43 -7.74 14.74
N HIS A 264 -7.34 -8.40 15.45
CA HIS A 264 -7.06 -9.03 16.73
C HIS A 264 -6.97 -10.54 16.58
N GLY A 265 -6.12 -11.16 17.38
CA GLY A 265 -5.94 -12.59 17.33
C GLY A 265 -4.94 -13.11 18.36
N HIS A 266 -4.50 -14.33 18.14
CA HIS A 266 -3.39 -14.91 18.90
C HIS A 266 -2.57 -15.86 18.02
N ALA A 267 -1.28 -15.92 18.30
CA ALA A 267 -0.34 -16.89 17.72
C ALA A 267 0.22 -17.75 18.84
N LEU A 268 0.46 -19.04 18.54
CA LEU A 268 1.11 -19.98 19.47
C LEU A 268 0.52 -19.90 20.89
N ILE A 269 -0.74 -20.27 21.04
CA ILE A 269 -1.50 -20.43 22.30
C ILE A 269 -1.38 -19.29 23.34
N PHE A 270 -0.25 -18.53 23.38
CA PHE A 270 0.08 -17.56 24.44
C PHE A 270 0.44 -16.15 23.93
N LYS A 271 0.57 -15.92 22.61
CA LYS A 271 0.94 -14.60 22.07
C LYS A 271 -0.28 -13.94 21.44
N SER A 272 -0.78 -12.86 22.04
CA SER A 272 -1.78 -12.01 21.38
C SER A 272 -1.20 -11.41 20.09
N ILE A 273 -2.00 -11.37 19.05
CA ILE A 273 -1.80 -10.58 17.85
C ILE A 273 -2.77 -9.42 17.98
N ASP A 274 -2.22 -8.25 18.09
CA ASP A 274 -2.97 -7.00 18.09
C ASP A 274 -2.29 -6.13 17.03
N GLU A 275 -2.79 -6.28 15.80
CA GLU A 275 -2.24 -5.57 14.65
C GLU A 275 -3.12 -4.35 14.41
N GLU A 276 -2.58 -3.19 14.73
CA GLU A 276 -3.15 -1.89 14.45
C GLU A 276 -2.17 -1.15 13.57
N GLN A 277 -2.56 -0.92 12.32
CA GLN A 277 -1.80 -0.15 11.36
C GLN A 277 -2.70 0.94 10.81
N ASP A 278 -2.26 2.17 11.01
CA ASP A 278 -2.82 3.36 10.38
C ASP A 278 -1.69 4.06 9.62
N GLU A 279 -1.77 4.07 8.30
CA GLU A 279 -0.78 4.70 7.44
C GLU A 279 -1.50 5.65 6.48
N VAL A 280 -1.02 6.89 6.40
CA VAL A 280 -1.53 7.91 5.50
C VAL A 280 -0.38 8.54 4.74
N SER A 281 -0.42 8.43 3.42
CA SER A 281 0.55 9.06 2.53
C SER A 281 -0.07 10.25 1.80
N SER A 282 0.64 11.36 1.75
CA SER A 282 0.15 12.64 1.23
C SER A 282 1.26 13.49 0.60
N HIS A 283 0.88 14.64 0.00
CA HIS A 283 1.83 15.61 -0.58
C HIS A 283 2.76 14.97 -1.62
N TYR A 284 2.19 14.23 -2.57
CA TYR A 284 2.95 13.56 -3.62
C TYR A 284 3.54 14.58 -4.60
N HIS A 285 4.85 14.48 -4.81
CA HIS A 285 5.60 15.27 -5.77
C HIS A 285 6.47 14.36 -6.65
N PRO A 286 6.43 14.46 -7.98
CA PRO A 286 7.21 13.57 -8.85
C PRO A 286 8.71 13.82 -8.67
N THR A 287 9.49 12.74 -8.61
CA THR A 287 10.96 12.82 -8.61
C THR A 287 11.52 12.62 -10.01
N PRO A 288 12.57 13.36 -10.41
CA PRO A 288 13.24 13.14 -11.68
C PRO A 288 13.78 11.71 -11.78
N SER A 289 13.66 11.10 -12.96
CA SER A 289 14.19 9.74 -13.19
C SER A 289 15.72 9.66 -13.02
N SER A 290 16.40 10.79 -13.14
CA SER A 290 17.86 10.94 -12.96
C SER A 290 18.27 11.19 -11.50
N LEU A 291 17.33 11.31 -10.57
CA LEU A 291 17.66 11.57 -9.16
C LEU A 291 18.48 10.42 -8.59
N SER A 292 19.72 10.72 -8.18
CA SER A 292 20.57 9.74 -7.52
C SER A 292 20.18 9.52 -6.06
N LEU A 293 20.54 8.35 -5.53
CA LEU A 293 20.32 8.05 -4.12
C LEU A 293 21.07 9.03 -3.19
N ALA A 294 22.25 9.47 -3.60
CA ALA A 294 23.06 10.45 -2.84
C ALA A 294 22.40 11.83 -2.82
N ASP A 295 21.84 12.26 -3.96
CA ASP A 295 21.10 13.54 -4.02
C ASP A 295 19.80 13.46 -3.22
N ALA A 296 19.09 12.36 -3.26
CA ALA A 296 17.90 12.13 -2.44
C ALA A 296 18.25 12.21 -0.93
N ALA A 297 19.34 11.57 -0.51
CA ALA A 297 19.80 11.66 0.87
C ALA A 297 20.15 13.10 1.27
N LYS A 298 20.81 13.85 0.37
CA LYS A 298 21.10 15.27 0.59
C LYS A 298 19.83 16.09 0.76
N MET A 299 18.84 15.93 -0.14
CA MET A 299 17.54 16.64 -0.08
C MET A 299 16.80 16.38 1.24
N LEU A 300 16.86 15.15 1.75
CA LEU A 300 16.26 14.80 3.03
C LEU A 300 17.00 15.45 4.20
N LYS A 301 18.33 15.50 4.16
CA LYS A 301 19.15 16.04 5.26
C LYS A 301 19.11 17.57 5.34
N ASP A 302 19.20 18.27 4.21
CA ASP A 302 19.24 19.74 4.15
C ASP A 302 17.86 20.39 4.19
N GLY A 303 16.79 19.62 4.29
CA GLY A 303 15.41 20.07 4.37
C GLY A 303 14.80 20.50 3.02
N THR A 304 15.48 20.27 1.89
CA THR A 304 14.93 20.58 0.57
C THR A 304 13.65 19.76 0.32
N ALA A 305 13.64 18.48 0.67
CA ALA A 305 12.46 17.62 0.55
C ALA A 305 11.27 18.18 1.37
N ALA A 306 11.52 18.62 2.60
CA ALA A 306 10.47 19.19 3.45
C ALA A 306 9.87 20.47 2.85
N ARG A 307 10.68 21.35 2.25
CA ARG A 307 10.20 22.57 1.58
C ARG A 307 9.43 22.28 0.30
N THR A 308 9.76 21.22 -0.41
CA THR A 308 9.07 20.83 -1.65
C THR A 308 7.68 20.25 -1.36
N LEU A 309 7.49 19.61 -0.19
CA LEU A 309 6.26 18.95 0.21
C LEU A 309 5.33 19.85 1.06
N GLN A 310 5.65 21.13 1.25
CA GLN A 310 4.78 22.14 1.87
C GLN A 310 3.82 22.73 0.83
#